data_2302d6e53973a21018968776e4475748
#
_entry.id   2302d6e53973a21018968776e4475748
#
_cell.length_a   1.000
_cell.length_b   1.000
_cell.length_c   1.000
_cell.angle_alpha   90.00
_cell.angle_beta   90.00
_cell.angle_gamma   90.00
#
_symmetry.space_group_name_H-M   'P 1'
#
loop_
_entity.id
_entity.type
_entity.pdbx_description
1 polymer ?
#
loop_
_entity_poly.entity_id
_entity_poly.type
_entity_poly.pdbx_seq_one_letter_code
_entity_poly.pdbx_strand_id
1 'polypeptide(L)'
;MVGLKLAFAIALAALTVTPARPAAFVATSPGLDKVNHRILSLHNAARADVGAPPLQWDPALAVAAASYGPTLSRLGRLVHSPRSGRENQRENLWMGQQGRFDPEDMVAAWTAEKSQFFPGQFPNVSRTGKWSDVAHYTQMIWKTTTHVGCAIYRDGAWDYLICRYSPPGNRDRNSDP
;
A
#
# COMPACT_ATOMS: atom_id res chain seq x y z
N MET A 1 -70.92 -21.21 -35.57
CA MET A 1 -70.12 -20.66 -34.45
C MET A 1 -68.69 -21.17 -34.53
N VAL A 2 -67.77 -20.33 -34.99
CA VAL A 2 -66.37 -20.71 -35.21
C VAL A 2 -65.54 -20.15 -34.04
N GLY A 3 -65.01 -21.06 -33.24
CA GLY A 3 -64.18 -20.70 -32.06
C GLY A 3 -62.73 -20.40 -32.45
N LEU A 4 -62.31 -19.18 -32.30
CA LEU A 4 -60.95 -18.70 -32.53
C LEU A 4 -60.07 -19.06 -31.32
N LYS A 5 -59.13 -20.00 -31.47
CA LYS A 5 -58.12 -20.34 -30.45
C LYS A 5 -56.95 -19.36 -30.58
N LEU A 6 -56.79 -18.47 -29.58
CA LEU A 6 -55.62 -17.64 -29.43
C LEU A 6 -54.47 -18.46 -28.83
N ALA A 7 -53.38 -18.61 -29.58
CA ALA A 7 -52.13 -19.21 -29.08
C ALA A 7 -51.26 -18.10 -28.51
N PHE A 8 -50.98 -18.15 -27.21
CA PHE A 8 -50.00 -17.29 -26.55
C PHE A 8 -48.59 -17.90 -26.75
N ALA A 9 -47.73 -17.24 -27.51
CA ALA A 9 -46.33 -17.57 -27.58
C ALA A 9 -45.58 -16.90 -26.44
N ILE A 10 -45.06 -17.69 -25.51
CA ILE A 10 -44.18 -17.22 -24.45
C ILE A 10 -42.77 -17.15 -25.03
N ALA A 11 -42.22 -15.93 -25.21
CA ALA A 11 -40.85 -15.72 -25.61
C ALA A 11 -39.97 -15.88 -24.37
N LEU A 12 -39.18 -16.95 -24.35
CA LEU A 12 -38.14 -17.19 -23.33
C LEU A 12 -36.90 -16.32 -23.66
N ALA A 13 -36.69 -15.21 -22.93
CA ALA A 13 -35.50 -14.41 -23.06
C ALA A 13 -34.31 -15.14 -22.38
N ALA A 14 -33.37 -15.63 -23.20
CA ALA A 14 -32.13 -16.20 -22.70
C ALA A 14 -31.22 -15.08 -22.17
N LEU A 15 -31.03 -15.04 -20.84
CA LEU A 15 -30.02 -14.20 -20.20
C LEU A 15 -28.65 -14.76 -20.53
N THR A 16 -27.95 -14.10 -21.46
CA THR A 16 -26.54 -14.39 -21.74
C THR A 16 -25.68 -13.83 -20.62
N VAL A 17 -25.20 -14.69 -19.73
CA VAL A 17 -24.17 -14.35 -18.76
C VAL A 17 -22.85 -14.18 -19.51
N THR A 18 -22.41 -12.95 -19.70
CA THR A 18 -21.08 -12.65 -20.21
C THR A 18 -20.04 -13.05 -19.15
N PRO A 19 -19.07 -13.92 -19.44
CA PRO A 19 -18.02 -14.23 -18.50
C PRO A 19 -17.20 -12.98 -18.19
N ALA A 20 -17.00 -12.70 -16.89
CA ALA A 20 -16.14 -11.62 -16.44
C ALA A 20 -14.74 -11.80 -17.03
N ARG A 21 -14.28 -10.81 -17.75
CA ARG A 21 -12.95 -10.77 -18.35
C ARG A 21 -11.91 -10.86 -17.23
N PRO A 22 -10.94 -11.79 -17.25
CA PRO A 22 -9.89 -11.83 -16.23
C PRO A 22 -9.16 -10.50 -16.25
N ALA A 23 -8.86 -9.96 -15.05
CA ALA A 23 -8.10 -8.73 -14.90
C ALA A 23 -6.79 -8.87 -15.70
N ALA A 24 -6.64 -8.03 -16.71
CA ALA A 24 -5.44 -8.03 -17.53
C ALA A 24 -4.25 -7.70 -16.62
N PHE A 25 -3.27 -8.58 -16.61
CA PHE A 25 -1.94 -8.33 -16.06
C PHE A 25 -1.43 -7.03 -16.67
N VAL A 26 -1.38 -5.96 -15.88
CA VAL A 26 -0.90 -4.66 -16.37
C VAL A 26 0.60 -4.83 -16.60
N ALA A 27 0.98 -4.95 -17.87
CA ALA A 27 2.37 -4.85 -18.28
C ALA A 27 2.94 -3.56 -17.68
N THR A 28 4.06 -3.66 -16.97
CA THR A 28 4.76 -2.55 -16.33
C THR A 28 5.01 -1.44 -17.34
N SER A 29 4.26 -0.34 -17.22
CA SER A 29 4.54 0.87 -18.00
C SER A 29 5.92 1.40 -17.59
N PRO A 30 6.77 1.86 -18.53
CA PRO A 30 8.11 2.40 -18.21
C PRO A 30 8.13 3.51 -17.14
N GLY A 31 7.02 4.24 -16.98
CA GLY A 31 6.83 5.24 -15.94
C GLY A 31 6.62 4.66 -14.54
N LEU A 32 6.04 3.46 -14.44
CA LEU A 32 5.82 2.79 -13.16
C LEU A 32 7.16 2.33 -12.55
N ASP A 33 8.07 1.83 -13.38
CA ASP A 33 9.40 1.44 -12.92
C ASP A 33 10.19 2.62 -12.34
N LYS A 34 10.10 3.80 -12.96
CA LYS A 34 10.76 5.02 -12.46
C LYS A 34 10.21 5.45 -11.08
N VAL A 35 8.89 5.37 -10.87
CA VAL A 35 8.27 5.70 -9.58
C VAL A 35 8.72 4.72 -8.50
N ASN A 36 8.74 3.42 -8.82
CA ASN A 36 9.17 2.37 -7.91
C ASN A 36 10.64 2.55 -7.49
N HIS A 37 11.51 2.87 -8.45
CA HIS A 37 12.92 3.18 -8.18
C HIS A 37 13.08 4.42 -7.28
N ARG A 38 12.30 5.48 -7.50
CA ARG A 38 12.33 6.69 -6.67
C ARG A 38 11.94 6.37 -5.23
N ILE A 39 10.81 5.66 -5.03
CA ILE A 39 10.34 5.26 -3.71
C ILE A 39 11.38 4.39 -3.00
N LEU A 40 11.94 3.38 -3.68
CA LEU A 40 12.98 2.51 -3.11
C LEU A 40 14.23 3.29 -2.73
N SER A 41 14.68 4.22 -3.58
CA SER A 41 15.86 5.05 -3.32
C SER A 41 15.69 5.92 -2.08
N LEU A 42 14.49 6.50 -1.87
CA LEU A 42 14.19 7.32 -0.68
C LEU A 42 14.22 6.48 0.60
N HIS A 43 13.68 5.26 0.56
CA HIS A 43 13.79 4.33 1.68
C HIS A 43 15.25 4.00 1.99
N ASN A 44 16.03 3.69 0.95
CA ASN A 44 17.42 3.30 1.12
C ASN A 44 18.32 4.46 1.56
N ALA A 45 17.98 5.70 1.18
CA ALA A 45 18.64 6.89 1.72
C ALA A 45 18.41 7.03 3.24
N ALA A 46 17.15 6.89 3.70
CA ALA A 46 16.83 6.93 5.13
C ALA A 46 17.52 5.80 5.92
N ARG A 47 17.67 4.62 5.30
CA ARG A 47 18.37 3.47 5.90
C ARG A 47 19.87 3.68 5.98
N ALA A 48 20.47 4.25 4.94
CA ALA A 48 21.91 4.59 4.94
C ALA A 48 22.28 5.56 6.07
N ASP A 49 21.40 6.51 6.37
CA ASP A 49 21.59 7.49 7.46
C ASP A 49 21.75 6.84 8.85
N VAL A 50 21.22 5.63 9.03
CA VAL A 50 21.27 4.89 10.30
C VAL A 50 22.10 3.59 10.21
N GLY A 51 22.79 3.35 9.09
CA GLY A 51 23.60 2.16 8.88
C GLY A 51 22.79 0.86 8.73
N ALA A 52 21.51 0.94 8.38
CA ALA A 52 20.69 -0.24 8.10
C ALA A 52 20.94 -0.76 6.67
N PRO A 53 20.92 -2.10 6.44
CA PRO A 53 21.08 -2.67 5.10
C PRO A 53 19.99 -2.18 4.14
N PRO A 54 20.30 -1.99 2.83
CA PRO A 54 19.32 -1.51 1.86
C PRO A 54 18.18 -2.53 1.65
N LEU A 55 16.97 -2.02 1.40
CA LEU A 55 15.83 -2.82 0.99
C LEU A 55 15.94 -3.20 -0.49
N GLN A 56 15.38 -4.35 -0.81
CA GLN A 56 15.12 -4.79 -2.18
C GLN A 56 13.64 -4.57 -2.53
N TRP A 57 13.38 -4.27 -3.82
CA TRP A 57 12.01 -4.16 -4.28
C TRP A 57 11.39 -5.55 -4.48
N ASP A 58 10.17 -5.73 -3.96
CA ASP A 58 9.39 -6.95 -4.15
C ASP A 58 8.10 -6.63 -4.92
N PRO A 59 7.96 -7.10 -6.18
CA PRO A 59 6.76 -6.90 -6.98
C PRO A 59 5.50 -7.52 -6.36
N ALA A 60 5.62 -8.61 -5.62
CA ALA A 60 4.46 -9.24 -4.98
C ALA A 60 3.92 -8.37 -3.84
N LEU A 61 4.80 -7.72 -3.06
CA LEU A 61 4.40 -6.74 -2.07
C LEU A 61 3.75 -5.51 -2.72
N ALA A 62 4.24 -5.07 -3.88
CA ALA A 62 3.65 -3.96 -4.62
C ALA A 62 2.22 -4.30 -5.12
N VAL A 63 2.01 -5.51 -5.64
CA VAL A 63 0.67 -5.99 -6.03
C VAL A 63 -0.25 -6.07 -4.82
N ALA A 64 0.23 -6.58 -3.69
CA ALA A 64 -0.54 -6.63 -2.44
C ALA A 64 -0.87 -5.22 -1.91
N ALA A 65 0.04 -4.25 -2.05
CA ALA A 65 -0.22 -2.84 -1.73
C ALA A 65 -1.32 -2.26 -2.64
N ALA A 66 -1.20 -2.45 -3.96
CA ALA A 66 -2.16 -1.94 -4.95
C ALA A 66 -3.58 -2.48 -4.71
N SER A 67 -3.72 -3.75 -4.32
CA SER A 67 -5.02 -4.38 -4.09
C SER A 67 -5.81 -3.76 -2.94
N TYR A 68 -5.15 -3.03 -2.03
CA TYR A 68 -5.79 -2.37 -0.90
C TYR A 68 -6.29 -0.95 -1.22
N GLY A 69 -5.80 -0.34 -2.30
CA GLY A 69 -6.16 1.02 -2.73
C GLY A 69 -7.67 1.27 -2.85
N PRO A 70 -8.45 0.40 -3.55
CA PRO A 70 -9.91 0.55 -3.64
C PRO A 70 -10.62 0.57 -2.29
N THR A 71 -10.08 -0.10 -1.28
CA THR A 71 -10.65 -0.08 0.06
C THR A 71 -10.42 1.26 0.75
N LEU A 72 -9.20 1.82 0.66
CA LEU A 72 -8.90 3.14 1.21
C LEU A 72 -9.74 4.23 0.54
N SER A 73 -9.90 4.16 -0.78
CA SER A 73 -10.77 5.08 -1.54
C SER A 73 -12.22 5.07 -1.04
N ARG A 74 -12.82 3.88 -0.85
CA ARG A 74 -14.19 3.79 -0.32
C ARG A 74 -14.32 4.32 1.11
N LEU A 75 -13.27 4.20 1.91
CA LEU A 75 -13.26 4.68 3.29
C LEU A 75 -13.00 6.18 3.40
N GLY A 76 -12.38 6.79 2.38
CA GLY A 76 -11.98 8.20 2.36
C GLY A 76 -11.01 8.59 3.48
N ARG A 77 -10.28 7.63 4.05
CA ARG A 77 -9.35 7.84 5.17
C ARG A 77 -8.33 6.72 5.27
N LEU A 78 -7.21 6.98 5.94
CA LEU A 78 -6.19 5.97 6.19
C LEU A 78 -6.63 5.00 7.29
N VAL A 79 -6.72 3.73 6.95
CA VAL A 79 -6.97 2.61 7.86
C VAL A 79 -6.07 1.47 7.43
N HIS A 80 -5.32 0.89 8.33
CA HIS A 80 -4.51 -0.27 8.03
C HIS A 80 -5.37 -1.47 7.62
N SER A 81 -4.90 -2.21 6.63
CA SER A 81 -5.54 -3.46 6.23
C SER A 81 -5.52 -4.49 7.37
N PRO A 82 -6.49 -5.41 7.43
CA PRO A 82 -6.50 -6.47 8.45
C PRO A 82 -5.20 -7.28 8.46
N ARG A 83 -4.69 -7.60 9.66
CA ARG A 83 -3.45 -8.39 9.79
C ARG A 83 -3.55 -9.79 9.18
N SER A 84 -4.73 -10.38 9.19
CA SER A 84 -5.00 -11.68 8.56
C SER A 84 -4.82 -11.68 7.03
N GLY A 85 -4.88 -10.50 6.39
CA GLY A 85 -4.63 -10.34 4.95
C GLY A 85 -3.21 -9.89 4.62
N ARG A 86 -2.31 -9.80 5.60
CA ARG A 86 -0.91 -9.39 5.42
C ARG A 86 0.03 -10.10 6.41
N GLU A 87 -0.07 -11.40 6.45
CA GLU A 87 0.81 -12.22 7.27
C GLU A 87 2.28 -11.95 6.93
N ASN A 88 3.12 -11.85 7.95
CA ASN A 88 4.54 -11.50 7.81
C ASN A 88 4.84 -10.19 7.07
N GLN A 89 3.89 -9.25 7.07
CA GLN A 89 4.06 -7.93 6.48
C GLN A 89 3.69 -6.81 7.45
N ARG A 90 4.29 -5.63 7.24
CA ARG A 90 3.85 -4.34 7.79
C ARG A 90 3.47 -3.40 6.66
N GLU A 91 2.85 -2.30 7.04
CA GLU A 91 2.27 -1.37 6.09
C GLU A 91 2.48 0.06 6.56
N ASN A 92 2.97 0.92 5.66
CA ASN A 92 2.89 2.37 5.80
C ASN A 92 1.85 2.90 4.83
N LEU A 93 1.07 3.88 5.27
CA LEU A 93 0.01 4.53 4.50
C LEU A 93 0.21 6.04 4.50
N TRP A 94 -0.06 6.66 3.36
CA TRP A 94 -0.11 8.11 3.20
C TRP A 94 -1.29 8.45 2.28
N MET A 95 -1.91 9.63 2.46
CA MET A 95 -2.88 10.19 1.52
C MET A 95 -2.73 11.69 1.40
N GLY A 96 -3.03 12.21 0.21
CA GLY A 96 -3.06 13.63 -0.09
C GLY A 96 -3.94 13.91 -1.29
N GLN A 97 -4.23 15.19 -1.56
CA GLN A 97 -5.03 15.61 -2.69
C GLN A 97 -4.39 15.13 -4.00
N GLN A 98 -5.19 14.54 -4.87
CA GLN A 98 -4.70 13.95 -6.12
C GLN A 98 -3.87 14.94 -6.95
N GLY A 99 -2.71 14.47 -7.41
CA GLY A 99 -1.81 15.19 -8.30
C GLY A 99 -1.09 16.38 -7.67
N ARG A 100 -1.18 16.57 -6.35
CA ARG A 100 -0.53 17.67 -5.63
C ARG A 100 0.84 17.31 -5.06
N PHE A 101 1.17 16.03 -5.00
CA PHE A 101 2.35 15.52 -4.32
C PHE A 101 3.09 14.53 -5.20
N ASP A 102 4.39 14.69 -5.29
CA ASP A 102 5.28 13.72 -5.90
C ASP A 102 5.58 12.55 -4.94
N PRO A 103 6.06 11.40 -5.43
CA PRO A 103 6.47 10.28 -4.57
C PRO A 103 7.46 10.69 -3.48
N GLU A 104 8.31 11.68 -3.75
CA GLU A 104 9.26 12.26 -2.79
C GLU A 104 8.54 12.91 -1.62
N ASP A 105 7.52 13.72 -1.87
CA ASP A 105 6.74 14.39 -0.84
C ASP A 105 6.01 13.37 0.05
N MET A 106 5.45 12.32 -0.59
CA MET A 106 4.73 11.27 0.12
C MET A 106 5.64 10.52 1.10
N VAL A 107 6.85 10.14 0.64
CA VAL A 107 7.84 9.44 1.50
C VAL A 107 8.48 10.41 2.49
N ALA A 108 8.69 11.67 2.12
CA ALA A 108 9.23 12.69 3.01
C ALA A 108 8.35 12.91 4.25
N ALA A 109 7.02 12.77 4.12
CA ALA A 109 6.11 12.83 5.26
C ALA A 109 6.44 11.77 6.33
N TRP A 110 6.82 10.56 5.91
CA TRP A 110 7.28 9.51 6.83
C TRP A 110 8.69 9.77 7.36
N THR A 111 9.59 10.26 6.49
CA THR A 111 10.98 10.56 6.89
C THR A 111 11.05 11.73 7.87
N ALA A 112 10.12 12.69 7.82
CA ALA A 112 10.04 13.83 8.74
C ALA A 112 9.88 13.39 10.21
N GLU A 113 9.31 12.22 10.47
CA GLU A 113 9.20 11.61 11.81
C GLU A 113 10.58 11.37 12.46
N LYS A 114 11.66 11.33 11.65
CA LYS A 114 13.06 11.25 12.13
C LYS A 114 13.38 12.33 13.17
N SER A 115 12.78 13.50 13.07
CA SER A 115 12.98 14.58 14.03
C SER A 115 12.57 14.22 15.46
N GLN A 116 11.61 13.32 15.61
CA GLN A 116 11.13 12.81 16.90
C GLN A 116 11.71 11.45 17.27
N PHE A 117 12.42 10.80 16.36
CA PHE A 117 13.07 9.52 16.61
C PHE A 117 14.36 9.70 17.44
N PHE A 118 14.64 8.75 18.33
CA PHE A 118 15.96 8.53 18.89
C PHE A 118 16.29 7.03 18.90
N PRO A 119 17.57 6.65 18.72
CA PRO A 119 17.98 5.25 18.79
C PRO A 119 17.70 4.64 20.15
N GLY A 120 17.15 3.44 20.17
CA GLY A 120 16.80 2.74 21.40
C GLY A 120 16.02 1.48 21.11
N GLN A 121 15.70 0.74 22.15
CA GLN A 121 14.90 -0.48 22.05
C GLN A 121 13.43 -0.16 21.85
N PHE A 122 12.84 -0.74 20.81
CA PHE A 122 11.40 -0.59 20.54
C PHE A 122 10.56 -1.13 21.71
N PRO A 123 9.50 -0.43 22.15
CA PRO A 123 8.90 0.76 21.55
C PRO A 123 9.44 2.10 22.08
N ASN A 124 10.49 2.14 22.88
CA ASN A 124 11.03 3.36 23.50
C ASN A 124 12.00 4.06 22.53
N VAL A 125 11.48 4.57 21.43
CA VAL A 125 12.24 5.13 20.30
C VAL A 125 11.74 6.52 19.87
N SER A 126 10.82 7.12 20.63
CA SER A 126 10.24 8.43 20.33
C SER A 126 10.47 9.44 21.46
N ARG A 127 10.93 10.64 21.09
CA ARG A 127 11.10 11.79 22.01
C ARG A 127 9.78 12.25 22.62
N THR A 128 8.64 11.96 21.97
CA THR A 128 7.30 12.29 22.47
C THR A 128 6.79 11.28 23.51
N GLY A 129 7.50 10.17 23.70
CA GLY A 129 7.06 9.04 24.53
C GLY A 129 6.03 8.12 23.86
N LYS A 130 5.61 8.44 22.61
CA LYS A 130 4.66 7.65 21.84
C LYS A 130 5.34 7.13 20.57
N TRP A 131 5.59 5.83 20.49
CA TRP A 131 6.24 5.22 19.33
C TRP A 131 5.43 5.41 18.02
N SER A 132 4.10 5.58 18.13
CA SER A 132 3.24 5.85 16.97
C SER A 132 3.63 7.12 16.20
N ASP A 133 4.26 8.08 16.87
CA ASP A 133 4.66 9.35 16.27
C ASP A 133 5.92 9.22 15.40
N VAL A 134 6.55 8.04 15.41
CA VAL A 134 7.71 7.68 14.60
C VAL A 134 7.52 6.34 13.87
N ALA A 135 6.29 5.84 13.81
CA ALA A 135 5.98 4.49 13.35
C ALA A 135 6.30 4.24 11.86
N HIS A 136 6.07 5.25 11.02
CA HIS A 136 6.40 5.11 9.60
C HIS A 136 7.91 5.13 9.40
N TYR A 137 8.62 6.05 10.04
CA TYR A 137 10.07 6.15 9.95
C TYR A 137 10.75 4.88 10.49
N THR A 138 10.36 4.39 11.68
CA THR A 138 10.94 3.18 12.25
C THR A 138 10.70 1.95 11.39
N GLN A 139 9.55 1.83 10.71
CA GLN A 139 9.31 0.77 9.74
C GLN A 139 10.23 0.89 8.52
N MET A 140 10.47 2.09 8.01
CA MET A 140 11.39 2.30 6.87
C MET A 140 12.81 1.85 7.19
N ILE A 141 13.31 2.17 8.38
CA ILE A 141 14.70 1.90 8.80
C ILE A 141 14.88 0.56 9.52
N TRP A 142 13.82 -0.24 9.71
CA TRP A 142 13.85 -1.47 10.48
C TRP A 142 14.89 -2.46 9.94
N LYS A 143 15.93 -2.76 10.72
CA LYS A 143 17.13 -3.48 10.26
C LYS A 143 16.85 -4.85 9.68
N THR A 144 15.92 -5.61 10.27
CA THR A 144 15.57 -6.96 9.82
C THR A 144 14.56 -7.01 8.68
N THR A 145 13.96 -5.87 8.30
CA THR A 145 13.16 -5.76 7.07
C THR A 145 14.10 -5.74 5.87
N THR A 146 13.86 -6.59 4.89
CA THR A 146 14.71 -6.75 3.71
C THR A 146 14.03 -6.37 2.40
N HIS A 147 12.71 -6.36 2.36
CA HIS A 147 11.95 -6.11 1.14
C HIS A 147 10.85 -5.06 1.36
N VAL A 148 10.60 -4.28 0.32
CA VAL A 148 9.50 -3.33 0.23
C VAL A 148 8.85 -3.38 -1.14
N GLY A 149 7.53 -3.21 -1.19
CA GLY A 149 6.78 -3.01 -2.42
C GLY A 149 5.66 -2.01 -2.16
N CYS A 150 5.54 -1.01 -3.04
CA CYS A 150 4.60 0.08 -2.88
C CYS A 150 3.71 0.24 -4.11
N ALA A 151 2.56 0.89 -3.91
CA ALA A 151 1.68 1.33 -4.98
C ALA A 151 1.08 2.69 -4.64
N ILE A 152 0.89 3.52 -5.66
CA ILE A 152 0.09 4.74 -5.57
C ILE A 152 -1.26 4.44 -6.22
N TYR A 153 -2.32 4.51 -5.42
CA TYR A 153 -3.70 4.40 -5.89
C TYR A 153 -4.34 5.78 -5.96
N ARG A 154 -5.10 6.05 -7.03
CA ARG A 154 -5.76 7.33 -7.31
C ARG A 154 -7.25 7.12 -7.52
N ASP A 155 -8.08 7.96 -6.90
CA ASP A 155 -9.55 7.82 -6.99
C ASP A 155 -10.27 9.03 -7.59
N GLY A 156 -9.54 10.01 -8.10
CA GLY A 156 -10.09 11.25 -8.65
C GLY A 156 -10.11 12.43 -7.67
N ALA A 157 -10.05 12.17 -6.35
CA ALA A 157 -9.94 13.19 -5.31
C ALA A 157 -8.62 13.07 -4.54
N TRP A 158 -8.16 11.86 -4.31
CA TRP A 158 -7.02 11.54 -3.44
C TRP A 158 -6.02 10.61 -4.11
N ASP A 159 -4.75 10.81 -3.76
CA ASP A 159 -3.67 9.85 -3.97
C ASP A 159 -3.39 9.14 -2.64
N TYR A 160 -3.24 7.82 -2.70
CA TYR A 160 -2.89 6.96 -1.57
C TYR A 160 -1.58 6.27 -1.88
N LEU A 161 -0.51 6.54 -1.12
CA LEU A 161 0.69 5.71 -1.14
C LEU A 161 0.55 4.61 -0.10
N ILE A 162 0.69 3.37 -0.56
CA ILE A 162 0.62 2.16 0.26
C ILE A 162 1.92 1.43 0.09
N CYS A 163 2.68 1.19 1.16
CA CYS A 163 3.90 0.39 1.14
C CYS A 163 3.75 -0.82 2.05
N ARG A 164 4.17 -1.98 1.55
CA ARG A 164 4.25 -3.25 2.30
C ARG A 164 5.70 -3.62 2.52
N TYR A 165 6.00 -4.13 3.70
CA TYR A 165 7.35 -4.46 4.14
C TYR A 165 7.42 -5.89 4.65
N SER A 166 8.48 -6.62 4.28
CA SER A 166 8.73 -8.00 4.72
C SER A 166 10.23 -8.25 4.94
N PRO A 167 10.62 -8.98 5.98
CA PRO A 167 9.87 -9.28 7.20
C PRO A 167 9.32 -8.03 7.88
N PRO A 168 8.26 -8.16 8.73
CA PRO A 168 7.63 -7.01 9.37
C PRO A 168 8.55 -6.36 10.42
N GLY A 169 8.62 -5.03 10.43
CA GLY A 169 9.16 -4.25 11.51
C GLY A 169 8.12 -3.89 12.59
N ASN A 170 8.47 -3.02 13.51
CA ASN A 170 7.60 -2.48 14.56
C ASN A 170 6.81 -3.56 15.33
N ARG A 171 7.40 -4.72 15.59
CA ARG A 171 6.68 -5.86 16.19
C ARG A 171 7.32 -6.44 17.43
N ASP A 172 8.62 -6.40 17.51
CA ASP A 172 9.36 -7.09 18.56
C ASP A 172 9.71 -6.09 19.66
N ARG A 173 9.24 -6.36 20.87
CA ARG A 173 9.70 -5.60 22.03
C ARG A 173 11.19 -5.93 22.25
N ASN A 174 12.00 -4.91 22.53
CA ASN A 174 13.44 -4.99 22.76
C ASN A 174 14.28 -5.28 21.47
N SER A 175 13.76 -5.01 20.29
CA SER A 175 14.54 -4.95 19.04
C SER A 175 14.78 -3.51 18.62
N ASP A 176 15.89 -3.28 17.93
CA ASP A 176 16.23 -1.97 17.36
C ASP A 176 15.57 -1.80 16.00
N PRO A 177 15.04 -0.62 15.72
CA PRO A 177 14.58 -0.28 14.37
C PRO A 177 15.66 -0.35 13.31
#